data_1182618419fda4404841013f58965b00
#
_entry.id   1182618419fda4404841013f58965b00
#
_cell.length_a   1.000
_cell.length_b   1.000
_cell.length_c   1.000
_cell.angle_alpha   90.00
_cell.angle_beta   90.00
_cell.angle_gamma   90.00
#
_symmetry.space_group_name_H-M   'P 1'
#
loop_
_entity.id
_entity.type
_entity.pdbx_description
1 polymer ?
#
loop_
_entity_poly.entity_id
_entity_poly.type
_entity_poly.pdbx_seq_one_letter_code
_entity_poly.pdbx_strand_id
1 'polypeptide(L)'
;MNMSERTGAVLLALSSVFFGLGAATSAVAAEAPAGTALVATQTDYKIHAGDSLLVGVYDDPKMPPITVTVTPDGKFSFPLIGIIVAGGKTPEQVRVEMETKLRKYVSEPVVTCSIVEAKGNVAYVIGQVSKPGAIVMNPALNVLQALSVAGGGNAYAKLDSIIVIRNTAGGQKTLNFHYSQVSSGKNLEQNVQLESGDVVVVP
;
A
#
# COMPACT_ATOMS: atom_id res chain seq x y z
N MET A 1 19.46 -54.83 40.84
CA MET A 1 19.76 -54.80 42.31
C MET A 1 18.70 -53.90 42.93
N ASN A 2 17.75 -54.61 43.51
CA ASN A 2 16.90 -54.35 44.69
C ASN A 2 15.94 -53.15 44.62
N MET A 3 14.60 -53.40 44.48
CA MET A 3 13.73 -53.93 45.59
C MET A 3 13.58 -52.86 46.68
N SER A 4 12.46 -52.40 47.15
CA SER A 4 11.22 -53.05 47.59
C SER A 4 10.19 -51.98 47.90
N GLU A 5 8.91 -52.14 47.53
CA GLU A 5 7.82 -52.57 48.41
C GLU A 5 7.64 -51.76 49.70
N ARG A 6 6.51 -51.15 49.96
CA ARG A 6 5.33 -51.74 50.66
C ARG A 6 4.29 -50.65 50.90
N THR A 7 3.09 -50.81 50.42
CA THR A 7 1.92 -51.39 51.13
C THR A 7 1.45 -50.59 52.36
N GLY A 8 0.23 -50.20 52.37
CA GLY A 8 -0.50 -49.77 53.55
C GLY A 8 -1.89 -49.27 53.22
N ALA A 9 -2.80 -50.21 53.32
CA ALA A 9 -4.23 -50.09 53.04
C ALA A 9 -5.00 -49.53 54.27
N VAL A 10 -6.32 -49.43 54.05
CA VAL A 10 -7.45 -49.56 55.01
C VAL A 10 -8.06 -48.23 55.51
N LEU A 11 -9.19 -47.92 55.11
CA LEU A 11 -10.59 -48.24 55.39
C LEU A 11 -11.38 -47.13 56.08
N LEU A 12 -12.62 -47.06 55.61
CA LEU A 12 -13.93 -46.77 56.23
C LEU A 12 -14.37 -45.27 56.40
N ALA A 13 -15.29 -44.92 55.57
CA ALA A 13 -16.75 -44.83 55.79
C ALA A 13 -17.23 -43.70 56.71
N LEU A 14 -18.06 -42.81 56.24
CA LEU A 14 -19.49 -42.64 56.55
C LEU A 14 -20.03 -41.33 55.95
N SER A 15 -20.95 -41.48 55.04
CA SER A 15 -22.28 -40.86 55.03
C SER A 15 -22.45 -39.44 55.58
N SER A 16 -22.75 -38.49 54.71
CA SER A 16 -23.79 -37.46 54.97
C SER A 16 -24.27 -36.91 53.67
N VAL A 17 -25.49 -37.16 53.37
CA VAL A 17 -26.35 -36.58 52.35
C VAL A 17 -26.53 -35.10 52.69
N PHE A 18 -26.11 -34.22 51.85
CA PHE A 18 -26.59 -32.82 51.85
C PHE A 18 -27.09 -32.49 50.48
N PHE A 19 -28.41 -32.34 50.46
CA PHE A 19 -29.21 -31.84 49.32
C PHE A 19 -28.98 -30.36 49.25
N GLY A 20 -28.20 -29.90 48.27
CA GLY A 20 -27.89 -28.50 48.01
C GLY A 20 -28.28 -28.15 46.58
N LEU A 21 -29.35 -27.41 46.48
CA LEU A 21 -29.92 -26.79 45.27
C LEU A 21 -28.87 -25.91 44.62
N GLY A 22 -28.15 -26.42 43.62
CA GLY A 22 -27.16 -25.68 42.86
C GLY A 22 -27.83 -24.91 41.71
N ALA A 23 -27.83 -23.60 41.84
CA ALA A 23 -28.22 -22.72 40.76
C ALA A 23 -27.21 -22.86 39.59
N ALA A 24 -27.70 -23.27 38.44
CA ALA A 24 -26.98 -23.29 37.20
C ALA A 24 -26.75 -21.82 36.74
N THR A 25 -25.54 -21.33 36.97
CA THR A 25 -25.10 -20.11 36.35
C THR A 25 -24.68 -20.44 34.90
N SER A 26 -25.59 -20.12 33.97
CA SER A 26 -25.28 -20.11 32.55
C SER A 26 -24.26 -19.00 32.29
N ALA A 27 -23.00 -19.40 32.03
CA ALA A 27 -22.01 -18.50 31.50
C ALA A 27 -22.41 -18.13 30.07
N VAL A 28 -22.98 -16.95 29.90
CA VAL A 28 -23.13 -16.33 28.59
C VAL A 28 -21.71 -15.98 28.11
N ALA A 29 -21.20 -16.79 27.21
CA ALA A 29 -20.02 -16.42 26.44
C ALA A 29 -20.40 -15.19 25.61
N ALA A 30 -19.86 -14.04 26.00
CA ALA A 30 -19.93 -12.84 25.18
C ALA A 30 -19.11 -13.09 23.94
N GLU A 31 -19.79 -13.37 22.84
CA GLU A 31 -19.24 -13.38 21.50
C GLU A 31 -18.78 -11.96 21.19
N ALA A 32 -17.47 -11.72 21.20
CA ALA A 32 -16.89 -10.47 20.78
C ALA A 32 -17.26 -10.25 19.31
N PRO A 33 -17.77 -9.05 18.93
CA PRO A 33 -18.08 -8.79 17.54
C PRO A 33 -16.79 -8.95 16.74
N ALA A 34 -16.81 -9.86 15.75
CA ALA A 34 -15.77 -9.99 14.75
C ALA A 34 -15.57 -8.62 14.10
N GLY A 35 -14.49 -7.96 14.48
CA GLY A 35 -14.12 -6.70 13.89
C GLY A 35 -14.02 -6.90 12.38
N THR A 36 -14.90 -6.26 11.64
CA THR A 36 -14.79 -6.13 10.19
C THR A 36 -13.45 -5.44 9.94
N ALA A 37 -12.42 -6.21 9.64
CA ALA A 37 -11.16 -5.66 9.16
C ALA A 37 -11.52 -4.86 7.90
N LEU A 38 -11.44 -3.54 8.02
CA LEU A 38 -11.42 -2.65 6.86
C LEU A 38 -10.18 -3.07 6.06
N VAL A 39 -10.40 -3.93 5.08
CA VAL A 39 -9.41 -4.19 4.04
C VAL A 39 -9.26 -2.85 3.33
N ALA A 40 -8.26 -2.07 3.73
CA ALA A 40 -7.83 -0.93 2.96
C ALA A 40 -7.55 -1.47 1.57
N THR A 41 -8.34 -1.06 0.60
CA THR A 41 -8.12 -1.38 -0.82
C THR A 41 -6.81 -0.73 -1.19
N GLN A 42 -5.70 -1.45 -1.03
CA GLN A 42 -4.42 -1.00 -1.52
C GLN A 42 -4.56 -0.98 -3.04
N THR A 43 -4.64 0.20 -3.59
CA THR A 43 -4.61 0.37 -5.04
C THR A 43 -3.22 -0.05 -5.50
N ASP A 44 -3.14 -1.08 -6.33
CA ASP A 44 -1.87 -1.56 -6.87
C ASP A 44 -1.12 -0.41 -7.55
N TYR A 45 0.15 -0.27 -7.20
CA TYR A 45 1.00 0.75 -7.79
C TYR A 45 1.09 0.56 -9.31
N LYS A 46 0.84 1.63 -10.05
CA LYS A 46 1.04 1.67 -11.49
C LYS A 46 2.37 2.33 -11.82
N ILE A 47 3.13 1.68 -12.67
CA ILE A 47 4.44 2.15 -13.12
C ILE A 47 4.28 3.46 -13.89
N HIS A 48 5.12 4.44 -13.58
CA HIS A 48 5.18 5.75 -14.23
C HIS A 48 6.49 5.91 -15.00
N ALA A 49 6.47 6.83 -15.96
CA ALA A 49 7.70 7.27 -16.62
C ALA A 49 8.69 7.85 -15.58
N GLY A 50 9.95 7.44 -15.65
CA GLY A 50 10.98 7.81 -14.67
C GLY A 50 11.19 6.80 -13.55
N ASP A 51 10.31 5.82 -13.39
CA ASP A 51 10.49 4.74 -12.41
C ASP A 51 11.68 3.85 -12.81
N SER A 52 12.35 3.31 -11.80
CA SER A 52 13.42 2.32 -11.97
C SER A 52 12.90 0.95 -11.55
N LEU A 53 13.00 -0.02 -12.45
CA LEU A 53 12.57 -1.39 -12.24
C LEU A 53 13.77 -2.34 -12.23
N LEU A 54 13.76 -3.32 -11.35
CA LEU A 54 14.66 -4.47 -11.40
C LEU A 54 13.94 -5.60 -12.12
N VAL A 55 14.48 -6.01 -13.24
CA VAL A 55 13.87 -7.02 -14.10
C VAL A 55 14.91 -8.09 -14.44
N GLY A 56 14.52 -9.36 -14.35
CA GLY A 56 15.39 -10.47 -14.67
C GLY A 56 14.65 -11.77 -14.87
N VAL A 57 15.35 -12.78 -15.36
CA VAL A 57 14.84 -14.15 -15.45
C VAL A 57 15.51 -14.98 -14.37
N TYR A 58 14.71 -15.67 -13.57
CA TYR A 58 15.22 -16.51 -12.49
C TYR A 58 16.05 -17.67 -13.05
N ASP A 59 17.20 -17.90 -12.41
CA ASP A 59 18.13 -19.01 -12.73
C ASP A 59 18.65 -19.03 -14.17
N ASP A 60 18.63 -17.86 -14.87
CA ASP A 60 19.24 -17.74 -16.19
C ASP A 60 20.52 -16.86 -16.12
N PRO A 61 21.71 -17.48 -16.18
CA PRO A 61 22.98 -16.72 -16.14
C PRO A 61 23.18 -15.77 -17.33
N LYS A 62 22.43 -15.95 -18.41
CA LYS A 62 22.50 -15.08 -19.61
C LYS A 62 21.59 -13.87 -19.50
N MET A 63 20.63 -13.91 -18.56
CA MET A 63 19.68 -12.82 -18.32
C MET A 63 19.61 -12.47 -16.82
N PRO A 64 20.73 -12.04 -16.21
CA PRO A 64 20.75 -11.63 -14.80
C PRO A 64 19.79 -10.46 -14.58
N PRO A 65 19.33 -10.23 -13.34
CA PRO A 65 18.53 -9.08 -13.02
C PRO A 65 19.25 -7.77 -13.37
N ILE A 66 18.60 -6.92 -14.15
CA ILE A 66 19.10 -5.60 -14.55
C ILE A 66 18.15 -4.50 -14.08
N THR A 67 18.69 -3.38 -13.69
CA THR A 67 17.89 -2.17 -13.40
C THR A 67 17.63 -1.44 -14.71
N VAL A 68 16.37 -1.23 -15.03
CA VAL A 68 15.92 -0.47 -16.20
C VAL A 68 15.11 0.75 -15.75
N THR A 69 15.30 1.87 -16.42
CA THR A 69 14.48 3.07 -16.19
C THR A 69 13.39 3.14 -17.25
N VAL A 70 12.16 3.41 -16.81
CA VAL A 70 11.03 3.59 -17.71
C VAL A 70 11.17 4.95 -18.41
N THR A 71 11.22 4.90 -19.73
CA THR A 71 11.37 6.10 -20.57
C THR A 71 10.12 7.01 -20.50
N PRO A 72 10.19 8.29 -20.93
CA PRO A 72 9.05 9.20 -20.91
C PRO A 72 7.81 8.71 -21.67
N ASP A 73 8.00 7.82 -22.65
CA ASP A 73 6.89 7.17 -23.39
C ASP A 73 6.36 5.91 -22.70
N GLY A 74 6.73 5.68 -21.44
CA GLY A 74 6.23 4.57 -20.62
C GLY A 74 6.80 3.19 -20.98
N LYS A 75 7.97 3.12 -21.62
CA LYS A 75 8.54 1.88 -22.13
C LYS A 75 9.93 1.62 -21.53
N PHE A 76 10.38 0.37 -21.64
CA PHE A 76 11.79 0.01 -21.43
C PHE A 76 12.18 -1.10 -22.41
N SER A 77 13.49 -1.31 -22.57
CA SER A 77 14.00 -2.37 -23.43
C SER A 77 14.55 -3.52 -22.58
N PHE A 78 14.26 -4.76 -23.02
CA PHE A 78 14.79 -5.97 -22.39
C PHE A 78 15.39 -6.91 -23.44
N PRO A 79 16.49 -7.63 -23.15
CA PRO A 79 17.10 -8.56 -24.07
C PRO A 79 16.10 -9.58 -24.66
N LEU A 80 16.31 -10.02 -25.87
CA LEU A 80 15.52 -10.98 -26.66
C LEU A 80 14.11 -10.50 -27.04
N ILE A 81 13.39 -9.82 -26.15
CA ILE A 81 11.97 -9.44 -26.37
C ILE A 81 11.79 -7.96 -26.75
N GLY A 82 12.89 -7.19 -26.75
CA GLY A 82 12.88 -5.79 -27.19
C GLY A 82 12.08 -4.87 -26.29
N ILE A 83 11.22 -4.04 -26.87
CA ILE A 83 10.48 -3.00 -26.16
C ILE A 83 9.27 -3.57 -25.42
N ILE A 84 9.14 -3.21 -24.15
CA ILE A 84 8.03 -3.53 -23.25
C ILE A 84 7.35 -2.22 -22.84
N VAL A 85 6.03 -2.18 -22.90
CA VAL A 85 5.22 -1.07 -22.40
C VAL A 85 4.91 -1.32 -20.92
N ALA A 86 5.49 -0.50 -20.03
CA ALA A 86 5.31 -0.62 -18.60
C ALA A 86 4.39 0.46 -18.00
N GLY A 87 4.38 1.66 -18.59
CA GLY A 87 3.60 2.78 -18.10
C GLY A 87 2.12 2.46 -17.94
N GLY A 88 1.55 2.78 -16.77
CA GLY A 88 0.16 2.50 -16.41
C GLY A 88 -0.15 1.06 -16.03
N LYS A 89 0.82 0.14 -16.12
CA LYS A 89 0.68 -1.26 -15.71
C LYS A 89 1.23 -1.48 -14.31
N THR A 90 0.77 -2.54 -13.66
CA THR A 90 1.39 -3.01 -12.42
C THR A 90 2.65 -3.83 -12.73
N PRO A 91 3.61 -3.97 -11.81
CA PRO A 91 4.77 -4.84 -11.98
C PRO A 91 4.38 -6.27 -12.34
N GLU A 92 3.28 -6.76 -11.77
CA GLU A 92 2.75 -8.09 -12.06
C GLU A 92 2.27 -8.23 -13.50
N GLN A 93 1.57 -7.23 -14.02
CA GLN A 93 1.14 -7.24 -15.43
C GLN A 93 2.32 -7.22 -16.40
N VAL A 94 3.37 -6.45 -16.06
CA VAL A 94 4.62 -6.43 -16.84
C VAL A 94 5.31 -7.78 -16.78
N ARG A 95 5.40 -8.42 -15.61
CA ARG A 95 5.96 -9.77 -15.43
C ARG A 95 5.29 -10.78 -16.34
N VAL A 96 3.96 -10.86 -16.29
CA VAL A 96 3.18 -11.82 -17.10
C VAL A 96 3.37 -11.57 -18.61
N GLU A 97 3.41 -10.30 -19.05
CA GLU A 97 3.65 -9.97 -20.45
C GLU A 97 5.05 -10.41 -20.89
N MET A 98 6.06 -10.18 -20.06
CA MET A 98 7.44 -10.57 -20.35
C MET A 98 7.58 -12.08 -20.43
N GLU A 99 7.00 -12.85 -19.50
CA GLU A 99 6.99 -14.31 -19.54
C GLU A 99 6.36 -14.83 -20.85
N THR A 100 5.23 -14.24 -21.24
CA THR A 100 4.55 -14.62 -22.49
C THR A 100 5.43 -14.39 -23.72
N LYS A 101 6.16 -13.27 -23.76
CA LYS A 101 7.08 -12.95 -24.88
C LYS A 101 8.33 -13.82 -24.84
N LEU A 102 8.88 -14.09 -23.64
CA LEU A 102 10.11 -14.88 -23.48
C LEU A 102 9.93 -16.37 -23.78
N ARG A 103 8.73 -16.93 -23.67
CA ARG A 103 8.45 -18.34 -24.01
C ARG A 103 8.85 -18.75 -25.43
N LYS A 104 9.03 -17.77 -26.32
CA LYS A 104 9.53 -18.03 -27.69
C LYS A 104 11.03 -18.35 -27.73
N TYR A 105 11.76 -17.97 -26.68
CA TYR A 105 13.23 -18.06 -26.63
C TYR A 105 13.74 -18.91 -25.47
N VAL A 106 12.97 -19.01 -24.40
CA VAL A 106 13.31 -19.72 -23.17
C VAL A 106 12.17 -20.64 -22.79
N SER A 107 12.50 -21.87 -22.42
CA SER A 107 11.52 -22.81 -21.89
C SER A 107 11.16 -22.43 -20.46
N GLU A 108 9.86 -22.27 -20.19
CA GLU A 108 9.32 -21.95 -18.86
C GLU A 108 10.02 -20.79 -18.13
N PRO A 109 10.09 -19.57 -18.74
CA PRO A 109 10.78 -18.45 -18.12
C PRO A 109 10.03 -17.99 -16.86
N VAL A 110 10.72 -17.85 -15.76
CA VAL A 110 10.22 -17.23 -14.52
C VAL A 110 10.80 -15.84 -14.44
N VAL A 111 9.97 -14.82 -14.67
CA VAL A 111 10.40 -13.42 -14.68
C VAL A 111 10.19 -12.80 -13.29
N THR A 112 11.18 -12.02 -12.84
CA THR A 112 11.05 -11.13 -11.71
C THR A 112 10.94 -9.69 -12.21
N CYS A 113 9.97 -8.93 -11.70
CA CYS A 113 9.81 -7.50 -11.98
C CYS A 113 9.42 -6.79 -10.68
N SER A 114 10.30 -5.95 -10.18
CA SER A 114 10.09 -5.18 -8.94
C SER A 114 10.46 -3.72 -9.13
N ILE A 115 9.83 -2.83 -8.37
CA ILE A 115 10.15 -1.41 -8.38
C ILE A 115 11.31 -1.18 -7.41
N VAL A 116 12.38 -0.57 -7.90
CA VAL A 116 13.54 -0.14 -7.09
C VAL A 116 13.31 1.27 -6.60
N GLU A 117 12.89 2.17 -7.51
CA GLU A 117 12.64 3.56 -7.21
C GLU A 117 11.40 4.06 -7.95
N ALA A 118 10.43 4.60 -7.23
CA ALA A 118 9.21 5.18 -7.76
C ALA A 118 9.38 6.69 -8.01
N LYS A 119 10.33 7.09 -8.85
CA LYS A 119 10.65 8.50 -9.14
C LYS A 119 9.61 9.18 -10.06
N GLY A 120 8.88 8.41 -10.82
CA GLY A 120 7.84 8.92 -11.73
C GLY A 120 6.53 9.27 -11.03
N ASN A 121 6.32 8.83 -9.79
CA ASN A 121 5.12 9.14 -9.03
C ASN A 121 5.28 10.47 -8.28
N VAL A 122 5.04 11.59 -8.95
CA VAL A 122 5.32 12.94 -8.46
C VAL A 122 4.07 13.80 -8.48
N ALA A 123 3.81 14.54 -7.39
CA ALA A 123 2.88 15.67 -7.37
C ALA A 123 3.64 16.99 -7.18
N TYR A 124 3.01 18.08 -7.55
CA TYR A 124 3.60 19.42 -7.45
C TYR A 124 2.81 20.25 -6.44
N VAL A 125 3.51 20.94 -5.54
CA VAL A 125 2.89 21.90 -4.62
C VAL A 125 3.45 23.29 -4.94
N ILE A 126 2.56 24.21 -5.25
CA ILE A 126 2.91 25.59 -5.65
C ILE A 126 2.11 26.62 -4.85
N GLY A 127 2.59 27.84 -4.82
CA GLY A 127 1.94 28.97 -4.18
C GLY A 127 2.48 29.27 -2.78
N GLN A 128 1.59 29.67 -1.88
CA GLN A 128 1.94 30.17 -0.53
C GLN A 128 2.24 29.05 0.47
N VAL A 129 3.25 28.23 0.17
CA VAL A 129 3.77 27.20 1.07
C VAL A 129 5.23 27.48 1.43
N SER A 130 5.72 26.86 2.51
CA SER A 130 7.10 27.08 2.97
C SER A 130 8.13 26.52 2.00
N LYS A 131 7.83 25.39 1.33
CA LYS A 131 8.71 24.70 0.39
C LYS A 131 7.92 24.27 -0.86
N PRO A 132 7.70 25.19 -1.82
CA PRO A 132 7.06 24.82 -3.07
C PRO A 132 7.99 23.93 -3.92
N GLY A 133 7.42 23.00 -4.68
CA GLY A 133 8.18 22.13 -5.57
C GLY A 133 7.53 20.81 -5.88
N ALA A 134 8.30 19.92 -6.49
CA ALA A 134 7.91 18.55 -6.78
C ALA A 134 8.08 17.66 -5.54
N ILE A 135 7.10 16.83 -5.27
CA ILE A 135 7.10 15.87 -4.15
C ILE A 135 6.97 14.47 -4.73
N VAL A 136 7.96 13.61 -4.48
CA VAL A 136 7.88 12.19 -4.81
C VAL A 136 6.93 11.50 -3.83
N MET A 137 5.90 10.86 -4.37
CA MET A 137 4.87 10.18 -3.58
C MET A 137 5.18 8.69 -3.44
N ASN A 138 6.05 8.36 -2.48
CA ASN A 138 6.34 6.98 -2.09
C ASN A 138 6.47 6.89 -0.57
N PRO A 139 5.44 6.40 0.13
CA PRO A 139 4.12 5.94 -0.36
C PRO A 139 3.25 7.06 -0.95
N ALA A 140 2.12 6.67 -1.53
CA ALA A 140 1.13 7.62 -2.03
C ALA A 140 0.64 8.57 -0.93
N LEU A 141 0.52 9.85 -1.23
CA LEU A 141 0.18 10.92 -0.30
C LEU A 141 -1.23 11.45 -0.56
N ASN A 142 -1.90 11.90 0.50
CA ASN A 142 -3.10 12.73 0.38
C ASN A 142 -2.73 14.23 0.42
N VAL A 143 -3.73 15.09 0.21
CA VAL A 143 -3.51 16.55 0.17
C VAL A 143 -2.90 17.09 1.46
N LEU A 144 -3.39 16.65 2.65
CA LEU A 144 -2.83 17.08 3.93
C LEU A 144 -1.37 16.65 4.10
N GLN A 145 -1.05 15.43 3.70
CA GLN A 145 0.32 14.91 3.78
C GLN A 145 1.25 15.68 2.83
N ALA A 146 0.81 15.96 1.61
CA ALA A 146 1.58 16.76 0.66
C ALA A 146 1.83 18.18 1.18
N LEU A 147 0.82 18.83 1.77
CA LEU A 147 0.99 20.12 2.43
C LEU A 147 2.00 20.04 3.59
N SER A 148 1.96 18.97 4.39
CA SER A 148 2.92 18.75 5.47
C SER A 148 4.35 18.62 4.96
N VAL A 149 4.58 17.87 3.86
CA VAL A 149 5.90 17.76 3.22
C VAL A 149 6.36 19.10 2.67
N ALA A 150 5.44 19.92 2.12
CA ALA A 150 5.72 21.29 1.67
C ALA A 150 5.96 22.28 2.82
N GLY A 151 5.91 21.83 4.08
CA GLY A 151 6.15 22.66 5.26
C GLY A 151 4.97 23.53 5.67
N GLY A 152 3.76 23.21 5.19
CA GLY A 152 2.53 23.94 5.46
C GLY A 152 2.41 25.26 4.70
N GLY A 153 1.27 25.93 4.87
CA GLY A 153 1.06 27.29 4.33
C GLY A 153 1.86 28.34 5.11
N ASN A 154 2.31 29.35 4.39
CA ASN A 154 2.94 30.52 5.02
C ASN A 154 1.88 31.50 5.58
N ALA A 155 2.32 32.61 6.15
CA ALA A 155 1.45 33.62 6.76
C ALA A 155 0.45 34.28 5.77
N TYR A 156 0.66 34.16 4.48
CA TYR A 156 -0.18 34.75 3.45
C TYR A 156 -1.09 33.71 2.77
N ALA A 157 -0.95 32.44 3.13
CA ALA A 157 -1.68 31.35 2.50
C ALA A 157 -3.17 31.37 2.80
N LYS A 158 -3.99 31.28 1.77
CA LYS A 158 -5.44 31.12 1.86
C LYS A 158 -5.78 29.63 1.91
N LEU A 159 -5.55 29.00 3.07
CA LEU A 159 -5.65 27.53 3.24
C LEU A 159 -7.05 26.97 2.96
N ASP A 160 -8.10 27.78 3.04
CA ASP A 160 -9.47 27.34 2.74
C ASP A 160 -9.86 27.53 1.24
N SER A 161 -8.91 27.91 0.41
CA SER A 161 -9.09 28.08 -1.02
C SER A 161 -8.08 27.26 -1.83
N ILE A 162 -7.56 26.18 -1.25
CA ILE A 162 -6.63 25.27 -1.92
C ILE A 162 -7.38 24.52 -3.02
N ILE A 163 -6.73 24.34 -4.15
CA ILE A 163 -7.24 23.53 -5.24
C ILE A 163 -6.22 22.50 -5.68
N VAL A 164 -6.69 21.32 -6.05
CA VAL A 164 -5.88 20.29 -6.70
C VAL A 164 -6.30 20.22 -8.17
N ILE A 165 -5.36 20.42 -9.05
CA ILE A 165 -5.56 20.32 -10.51
C ILE A 165 -5.05 18.95 -10.93
N ARG A 166 -5.95 18.14 -11.44
CA ARG A 166 -5.68 16.77 -11.91
C ARG A 166 -5.91 16.67 -13.41
N ASN A 167 -4.93 16.10 -14.10
CA ASN A 167 -5.07 15.79 -15.52
C ASN A 167 -5.77 14.44 -15.67
N THR A 168 -6.88 14.42 -16.41
CA THR A 168 -7.64 13.21 -16.73
C THR A 168 -7.74 13.04 -18.24
N ALA A 169 -8.14 11.86 -18.70
CA ALA A 169 -8.38 11.61 -20.14
C ALA A 169 -9.42 12.57 -20.77
N GLY A 170 -10.34 13.12 -19.94
CA GLY A 170 -11.35 14.09 -20.36
C GLY A 170 -10.94 15.55 -20.22
N GLY A 171 -9.67 15.84 -19.87
CA GLY A 171 -9.16 17.19 -19.61
C GLY A 171 -8.77 17.41 -18.16
N GLN A 172 -8.62 18.67 -17.76
CA GLN A 172 -8.25 19.04 -16.40
C GLN A 172 -9.47 19.07 -15.48
N LYS A 173 -9.35 18.45 -14.30
CA LYS A 173 -10.35 18.50 -13.23
C LYS A 173 -9.77 19.26 -12.04
N THR A 174 -10.58 20.17 -11.48
CA THR A 174 -10.25 20.89 -10.25
C THR A 174 -10.98 20.25 -9.07
N LEU A 175 -10.26 19.97 -7.99
CA LEU A 175 -10.79 19.48 -6.73
C LEU A 175 -10.54 20.56 -5.67
N ASN A 176 -11.58 21.01 -5.00
CA ASN A 176 -11.46 22.00 -3.94
C ASN A 176 -11.04 21.33 -2.63
N PHE A 177 -10.22 22.02 -1.85
CA PHE A 177 -9.77 21.56 -0.55
C PHE A 177 -9.81 22.72 0.47
N HIS A 178 -10.58 22.54 1.54
CA HIS A 178 -10.73 23.51 2.62
C HIS A 178 -10.02 22.99 3.88
N TYR A 179 -8.86 23.50 4.13
CA TYR A 179 -7.98 23.04 5.21
C TYR A 179 -8.65 23.03 6.58
N SER A 180 -9.37 24.13 6.96
CA SER A 180 -10.02 24.27 8.25
C SER A 180 -11.09 23.19 8.48
N GLN A 181 -11.81 22.80 7.45
CA GLN A 181 -12.84 21.76 7.52
C GLN A 181 -12.20 20.38 7.72
N VAL A 182 -11.25 20.03 6.85
CA VAL A 182 -10.59 18.73 6.89
C VAL A 182 -9.79 18.55 8.16
N SER A 183 -9.03 19.57 8.60
CA SER A 183 -8.25 19.52 9.83
C SER A 183 -9.11 19.42 11.09
N SER A 184 -10.36 19.89 11.03
CA SER A 184 -11.36 19.71 12.12
C SER A 184 -12.15 18.41 12.02
N GLY A 185 -11.81 17.52 11.09
CA GLY A 185 -12.48 16.23 10.87
C GLY A 185 -13.80 16.31 10.09
N LYS A 186 -14.09 17.45 9.44
CA LYS A 186 -15.26 17.65 8.59
C LYS A 186 -14.87 17.51 7.12
N ASN A 187 -15.82 17.07 6.28
CA ASN A 187 -15.63 16.96 4.84
C ASN A 187 -14.33 16.22 4.45
N LEU A 188 -14.06 15.10 5.11
CA LEU A 188 -12.83 14.30 4.93
C LEU A 188 -12.68 13.76 3.51
N GLU A 189 -13.77 13.69 2.75
CA GLU A 189 -13.79 13.31 1.33
C GLU A 189 -12.99 14.27 0.45
N GLN A 190 -12.72 15.50 0.90
CA GLN A 190 -11.85 16.45 0.20
C GLN A 190 -10.37 16.09 0.33
N ASN A 191 -10.01 15.29 1.35
CA ASN A 191 -8.63 14.84 1.54
C ASN A 191 -8.30 13.66 0.62
N VAL A 192 -8.44 13.91 -0.68
CA VAL A 192 -8.21 12.89 -1.70
C VAL A 192 -6.76 12.44 -1.73
N GLN A 193 -6.54 11.21 -2.13
CA GLN A 193 -5.23 10.71 -2.48
C GLN A 193 -4.76 11.37 -3.78
N LEU A 194 -3.53 11.88 -3.78
CA LEU A 194 -2.93 12.51 -4.96
C LEU A 194 -2.51 11.43 -5.96
N GLU A 195 -2.65 11.77 -7.22
CA GLU A 195 -2.18 10.98 -8.36
C GLU A 195 -0.95 11.64 -8.99
N SER A 196 -0.17 10.84 -9.72
CA SER A 196 1.01 11.37 -10.43
C SER A 196 0.62 12.46 -11.43
N GLY A 197 1.31 13.59 -11.33
CA GLY A 197 1.03 14.78 -12.14
C GLY A 197 0.02 15.76 -11.54
N ASP A 198 -0.54 15.47 -10.35
CA ASP A 198 -1.40 16.42 -9.65
C ASP A 198 -0.63 17.69 -9.25
N VAL A 199 -1.31 18.82 -9.33
CA VAL A 199 -0.78 20.13 -8.91
C VAL A 199 -1.65 20.69 -7.78
N VAL A 200 -1.09 20.78 -6.59
CA VAL A 200 -1.72 21.41 -5.41
C VAL A 200 -1.37 22.89 -5.41
N VAL A 201 -2.35 23.75 -5.59
CA VAL A 201 -2.19 25.21 -5.62
C VAL A 201 -2.68 25.79 -4.30
N VAL A 202 -1.80 26.48 -3.59
CA VAL A 202 -2.09 27.19 -2.33
C VAL A 202 -2.04 28.69 -2.59
N PRO A 203 -3.19 29.35 -2.74
CA PRO A 203 -3.24 30.80 -3.05
C PRO A 203 -2.87 31.69 -1.86
#